data_af558bc085471df48bb550412989d20f
#
_entry.id   af558bc085471df48bb550412989d20f
#
_cell.length_a   1.000
_cell.length_b   1.000
_cell.length_c   1.000
_cell.angle_alpha   90.00
_cell.angle_beta   90.00
_cell.angle_gamma   90.00
#
_symmetry.space_group_name_H-M   'P 1'
#
loop_
_entity.id
_entity.type
_entity.pdbx_description
1 polymer ?
#
loop_
_entity_poly.entity_id
_entity_poly.type
_entity_poly.pdbx_seq_one_letter_code
_entity_poly.pdbx_strand_id
1 'polypeptide(L)'
;MKKILIIGMNYIGDTIFITPLIRAIKKHYKDSIIDIVNGKRGIDILKENPHINKIIIREEYTLESLLENIKKENYDIGFTATTAFYGASILYKAKIPIRVGVNSELRGILLNKKTSWKKHSRHIVDTILSILKPMNIETDGIETELFLTEEENNFGIEKMKNYKNCLIVHGGATRISKRYNADNFAELIEMFYKKIQVPIILIGSNSKEDIDFANKMKAKLGDIIAEDFTAKLSIRELMAVIKNSYALIGGDSAPLHIANAFNIYSIGIFGDTLPLIYGARGEKAFNIEARKKYCNFFKSFHCEYIKRGCKTVDCLNRLKPEEILPYLISVYNL
;
A
#
# COMPACT_ATOMS: atom_id res chain seq x y z
N MET A 1 -3.89 2.67 32.51
CA MET A 1 -3.25 2.74 31.17
C MET A 1 -3.40 1.38 30.49
N LYS A 2 -3.95 1.30 29.28
CA LYS A 2 -4.13 0.03 28.56
C LYS A 2 -2.88 -0.32 27.76
N LYS A 3 -2.44 -1.58 27.83
CA LYS A 3 -1.42 -2.11 26.92
C LYS A 3 -2.08 -2.87 25.78
N ILE A 4 -1.84 -2.46 24.55
CA ILE A 4 -2.49 -2.97 23.34
C ILE A 4 -1.46 -3.54 22.39
N LEU A 5 -1.67 -4.76 21.89
CA LEU A 5 -0.86 -5.37 20.86
C LEU A 5 -1.64 -5.41 19.56
N ILE A 6 -1.00 -4.99 18.46
CA ILE A 6 -1.54 -5.16 17.10
C ILE A 6 -0.67 -6.16 16.35
N ILE A 7 -1.28 -7.21 15.80
CA ILE A 7 -0.61 -8.08 14.82
C ILE A 7 -0.88 -7.49 13.44
N GLY A 8 0.15 -6.91 12.87
CA GLY A 8 0.16 -6.21 11.58
C GLY A 8 0.35 -7.12 10.37
N MET A 9 0.95 -6.57 9.33
CA MET A 9 1.06 -7.15 7.99
C MET A 9 2.51 -7.39 7.60
N ASN A 10 2.76 -8.00 6.41
CA ASN A 10 4.12 -8.32 5.96
C ASN A 10 4.63 -7.40 4.86
N TYR A 11 3.75 -6.92 3.99
CA TYR A 11 4.12 -6.15 2.82
C TYR A 11 3.90 -4.65 3.06
N ILE A 12 4.66 -3.82 2.35
CA ILE A 12 4.63 -2.37 2.46
C ILE A 12 3.20 -1.83 2.26
N GLY A 13 2.55 -2.15 1.13
CA GLY A 13 1.20 -1.69 0.84
C GLY A 13 0.18 -2.11 1.89
N ASP A 14 0.22 -3.39 2.31
CA ASP A 14 -0.68 -3.91 3.35
C ASP A 14 -0.45 -3.19 4.69
N THR A 15 0.80 -2.83 5.01
CA THR A 15 1.14 -2.11 6.23
C THR A 15 0.62 -0.67 6.20
N ILE A 16 0.57 -0.02 5.04
CA ILE A 16 -0.06 1.30 4.90
C ILE A 16 -1.55 1.22 5.25
N PHE A 17 -2.25 0.17 4.84
CA PHE A 17 -3.68 0.02 5.06
C PHE A 17 -4.09 -0.17 6.53
N ILE A 18 -3.17 -0.49 7.44
CA ILE A 18 -3.49 -0.62 8.87
C ILE A 18 -3.32 0.69 9.65
N THR A 19 -2.76 1.74 9.06
CA THR A 19 -2.49 3.00 9.78
C THR A 19 -3.76 3.67 10.31
N PRO A 20 -4.92 3.68 9.62
CA PRO A 20 -6.16 4.20 10.17
C PRO A 20 -6.66 3.41 11.40
N LEU A 21 -6.41 2.10 11.44
CA LEU A 21 -6.74 1.27 12.59
C LEU A 21 -5.93 1.69 13.82
N ILE A 22 -4.62 1.89 13.65
CA ILE A 22 -3.71 2.28 14.73
C ILE A 22 -4.14 3.64 15.30
N ARG A 23 -4.39 4.61 14.43
CA ARG A 23 -4.88 5.95 14.78
C ARG A 23 -6.21 5.90 15.56
N ALA A 24 -7.19 5.17 15.05
CA ALA A 24 -8.50 5.05 15.71
C ALA A 24 -8.40 4.41 17.11
N ILE A 25 -7.58 3.35 17.27
CA ILE A 25 -7.34 2.73 18.57
C ILE A 25 -6.69 3.73 19.54
N LYS A 26 -5.66 4.46 19.09
CA LYS A 26 -4.97 5.46 19.93
C LYS A 26 -5.88 6.61 20.32
N LYS A 27 -6.72 7.07 19.41
CA LYS A 27 -7.69 8.13 19.66
C LYS A 27 -8.74 7.73 20.72
N HIS A 28 -9.21 6.48 20.67
CA HIS A 28 -10.16 5.93 21.63
C HIS A 28 -9.52 5.67 23.00
N TYR A 29 -8.34 5.07 23.02
CA TYR A 29 -7.58 4.78 24.24
C TYR A 29 -6.38 5.75 24.35
N LYS A 30 -6.64 7.04 24.64
CA LYS A 30 -5.64 8.12 24.61
C LYS A 30 -4.36 7.80 25.39
N ASP A 31 -4.49 7.24 26.60
CA ASP A 31 -3.38 6.90 27.49
C ASP A 31 -2.84 5.47 27.28
N SER A 32 -3.17 4.82 26.16
CA SER A 32 -2.68 3.46 25.89
C SER A 32 -1.24 3.44 25.39
N ILE A 33 -0.57 2.32 25.66
CA ILE A 33 0.67 1.90 25.01
C ILE A 33 0.28 0.94 23.89
N ILE A 34 0.63 1.25 22.64
CA ILE A 34 0.33 0.41 21.49
C ILE A 34 1.66 -0.12 20.94
N ASP A 35 1.83 -1.44 20.99
CA ASP A 35 2.93 -2.13 20.33
C ASP A 35 2.41 -2.90 19.12
N ILE A 36 3.24 -3.06 18.10
CA ILE A 36 2.87 -3.75 16.87
C ILE A 36 3.89 -4.83 16.52
N VAL A 37 3.42 -6.05 16.25
CA VAL A 37 4.20 -7.10 15.60
C VAL A 37 4.00 -6.98 14.10
N ASN A 38 5.04 -6.67 13.35
CA ASN A 38 4.95 -6.49 11.89
C ASN A 38 6.06 -7.24 11.17
N GLY A 39 5.85 -7.58 9.90
CA GLY A 39 6.88 -8.17 9.06
C GLY A 39 7.95 -7.15 8.67
N LYS A 40 9.22 -7.62 8.53
CA LYS A 40 10.39 -6.79 8.25
C LYS A 40 10.21 -5.83 7.06
N ARG A 41 9.48 -6.24 6.01
CA ARG A 41 9.28 -5.41 4.82
C ARG A 41 8.41 -4.17 5.05
N GLY A 42 7.56 -4.18 6.08
CA GLY A 42 6.64 -3.07 6.37
C GLY A 42 7.08 -2.15 7.51
N ILE A 43 8.20 -2.43 8.19
CA ILE A 43 8.58 -1.66 9.39
C ILE A 43 8.88 -0.20 9.10
N ASP A 44 9.53 0.10 7.97
CA ASP A 44 9.87 1.47 7.59
C ASP A 44 8.64 2.36 7.36
N ILE A 45 7.50 1.75 7.05
CA ILE A 45 6.21 2.43 6.93
C ILE A 45 5.66 2.88 8.29
N LEU A 46 5.98 2.14 9.34
CA LEU A 46 5.47 2.40 10.70
C LEU A 46 6.41 3.27 11.54
N LYS A 47 7.66 3.46 11.11
CA LYS A 47 8.60 4.36 11.79
C LYS A 47 8.01 5.77 11.88
N GLU A 48 8.35 6.45 12.95
CA GLU A 48 7.88 7.81 13.27
C GLU A 48 6.36 7.95 13.43
N ASN A 49 5.61 6.85 13.46
CA ASN A 49 4.18 6.92 13.73
C ASN A 49 3.96 7.25 15.22
N PRO A 50 3.39 8.43 15.56
CA PRO A 50 3.26 8.90 16.94
C PRO A 50 2.30 8.07 17.79
N HIS A 51 1.55 7.18 17.17
CA HIS A 51 0.58 6.32 17.82
C HIS A 51 1.18 4.98 18.28
N ILE A 52 2.39 4.65 17.85
CA ILE A 52 3.09 3.39 18.14
C ILE A 52 4.19 3.63 19.17
N ASN A 53 4.21 2.79 20.22
CA ASN A 53 5.28 2.81 21.20
C ASN A 53 6.48 1.93 20.77
N LYS A 54 6.20 0.72 20.27
CA LYS A 54 7.24 -0.25 19.90
C LYS A 54 6.83 -1.06 18.67
N ILE A 55 7.77 -1.24 17.75
CA ILE A 55 7.62 -2.15 16.60
C ILE A 55 8.44 -3.40 16.89
N ILE A 56 7.79 -4.57 16.90
CA ILE A 56 8.39 -5.89 17.08
C ILE A 56 8.51 -6.52 15.70
N ILE A 57 9.73 -6.76 15.23
CA ILE A 57 9.99 -7.34 13.91
C ILE A 57 9.83 -8.85 14.03
N ARG A 58 8.80 -9.39 13.39
CA ARG A 58 8.44 -10.81 13.53
C ARG A 58 9.58 -11.75 13.18
N GLU A 59 10.36 -11.45 12.14
CA GLU A 59 11.45 -12.28 11.62
C GLU A 59 12.69 -12.34 12.54
N GLU A 60 12.75 -11.53 13.58
CA GLU A 60 13.84 -11.55 14.58
C GLU A 60 13.59 -12.57 15.70
N TYR A 61 12.43 -13.24 15.67
CA TYR A 61 12.01 -14.17 16.71
C TYR A 61 11.63 -15.54 16.13
N THR A 62 11.90 -16.61 16.89
CA THR A 62 11.15 -17.87 16.74
C THR A 62 9.72 -17.67 17.26
N LEU A 63 8.82 -18.60 16.96
CA LEU A 63 7.46 -18.50 17.48
C LEU A 63 7.44 -18.55 19.01
N GLU A 64 8.27 -19.39 19.62
CA GLU A 64 8.38 -19.56 21.07
C GLU A 64 8.88 -18.27 21.72
N SER A 65 10.01 -17.72 21.26
CA SER A 65 10.60 -16.50 21.82
C SER A 65 9.70 -15.27 21.61
N LEU A 66 8.97 -15.18 20.50
CA LEU A 66 7.97 -14.14 20.27
C LEU A 66 6.82 -14.25 21.29
N LEU A 67 6.30 -15.46 21.51
CA LEU A 67 5.23 -15.68 22.48
C LEU A 67 5.67 -15.37 23.93
N GLU A 68 6.89 -15.73 24.30
CA GLU A 68 7.47 -15.38 25.60
C GLU A 68 7.59 -13.86 25.78
N ASN A 69 8.10 -13.17 24.76
CA ASN A 69 8.21 -11.71 24.77
C ASN A 69 6.84 -11.05 24.94
N ILE A 70 5.83 -11.47 24.14
CA ILE A 70 4.47 -10.93 24.22
C ILE A 70 3.84 -11.22 25.58
N LYS A 71 4.01 -12.42 26.16
CA LYS A 71 3.47 -12.77 27.48
C LYS A 71 4.04 -11.91 28.60
N LYS A 72 5.33 -11.61 28.59
CA LYS A 72 6.00 -10.76 29.60
C LYS A 72 5.43 -9.35 29.65
N GLU A 73 4.94 -8.84 28.53
CA GLU A 73 4.38 -7.48 28.42
C GLU A 73 2.98 -7.34 29.02
N ASN A 74 2.25 -8.45 29.26
CA ASN A 74 0.90 -8.46 29.84
C ASN A 74 -0.11 -7.53 29.13
N TYR A 75 -0.26 -7.70 27.82
CA TYR A 75 -1.21 -6.90 27.02
C TYR A 75 -2.68 -7.17 27.45
N ASP A 76 -3.46 -6.11 27.61
CA ASP A 76 -4.88 -6.16 27.92
C ASP A 76 -5.72 -6.55 26.70
N ILE A 77 -5.35 -6.03 25.51
CA ILE A 77 -6.10 -6.17 24.27
C ILE A 77 -5.14 -6.50 23.13
N GLY A 78 -5.51 -7.48 22.32
CA GLY A 78 -4.82 -7.79 21.07
C GLY A 78 -5.73 -7.64 19.87
N PHE A 79 -5.30 -6.87 18.88
CA PHE A 79 -5.96 -6.77 17.59
C PHE A 79 -5.16 -7.54 16.53
N THR A 80 -5.83 -8.26 15.64
CA THR A 80 -5.20 -8.79 14.44
C THR A 80 -5.77 -8.15 13.20
N ALA A 81 -4.95 -7.35 12.52
CA ALA A 81 -5.28 -6.71 11.26
C ALA A 81 -5.20 -7.69 10.08
N THR A 82 -4.40 -8.76 10.24
CA THR A 82 -4.28 -9.80 9.21
C THR A 82 -5.45 -10.78 9.23
N THR A 83 -5.84 -11.22 8.04
CA THR A 83 -6.81 -12.31 7.87
C THR A 83 -6.15 -13.70 7.91
N ALA A 84 -4.86 -13.82 8.16
CA ALA A 84 -4.16 -15.09 8.32
C ALA A 84 -4.43 -15.72 9.71
N PHE A 85 -4.48 -17.05 9.77
CA PHE A 85 -4.63 -17.80 11.02
C PHE A 85 -3.56 -17.45 12.07
N TYR A 86 -2.36 -17.12 11.60
CA TYR A 86 -1.21 -16.75 12.41
C TYR A 86 -1.51 -15.64 13.43
N GLY A 87 -2.16 -14.53 13.01
CA GLY A 87 -2.43 -13.41 13.91
C GLY A 87 -3.31 -13.77 15.09
N ALA A 88 -4.42 -14.46 14.83
CA ALA A 88 -5.32 -14.93 15.90
C ALA A 88 -4.64 -15.98 16.81
N SER A 89 -3.79 -16.85 16.23
CA SER A 89 -3.08 -17.88 17.00
C SER A 89 -2.04 -17.29 17.98
N ILE A 90 -1.34 -16.23 17.57
CA ILE A 90 -0.42 -15.51 18.48
C ILE A 90 -1.18 -14.92 19.65
N LEU A 91 -2.26 -14.17 19.39
CA LEU A 91 -3.04 -13.55 20.45
C LEU A 91 -3.59 -14.59 21.46
N TYR A 92 -4.05 -15.73 20.95
CA TYR A 92 -4.56 -16.82 21.76
C TYR A 92 -3.47 -17.52 22.59
N LYS A 93 -2.36 -17.92 21.95
CA LYS A 93 -1.23 -18.60 22.61
C LYS A 93 -0.51 -17.69 23.62
N ALA A 94 -0.49 -16.39 23.36
CA ALA A 94 0.02 -15.39 24.30
C ALA A 94 -0.93 -15.12 25.46
N LYS A 95 -2.13 -15.74 25.50
CA LYS A 95 -3.16 -15.62 26.52
C LYS A 95 -3.67 -14.18 26.73
N ILE A 96 -3.68 -13.36 25.65
CA ILE A 96 -4.22 -12.01 25.72
C ILE A 96 -5.75 -12.10 26.01
N PRO A 97 -6.26 -11.42 27.05
CA PRO A 97 -7.64 -11.61 27.50
C PRO A 97 -8.69 -11.17 26.47
N ILE A 98 -8.48 -10.02 25.81
CA ILE A 98 -9.38 -9.49 24.77
C ILE A 98 -8.69 -9.64 23.42
N ARG A 99 -9.24 -10.49 22.55
CA ARG A 99 -8.65 -10.82 21.24
C ARG A 99 -9.62 -10.45 20.12
N VAL A 100 -9.25 -9.44 19.34
CA VAL A 100 -10.11 -8.77 18.37
C VAL A 100 -9.64 -9.04 16.95
N GLY A 101 -10.56 -9.34 16.05
CA GLY A 101 -10.22 -9.55 14.65
C GLY A 101 -11.42 -9.94 13.77
N VAL A 102 -11.12 -10.29 12.54
CA VAL A 102 -12.12 -10.73 11.57
C VAL A 102 -12.44 -12.21 11.76
N ASN A 103 -13.72 -12.53 11.86
CA ASN A 103 -14.21 -13.92 11.86
C ASN A 103 -14.16 -14.50 10.44
N SER A 104 -13.12 -15.21 10.13
CA SER A 104 -12.95 -15.87 8.84
C SER A 104 -12.37 -17.26 9.08
N GLU A 105 -12.98 -18.27 8.48
CA GLU A 105 -12.59 -19.68 8.64
C GLU A 105 -12.58 -20.12 10.13
N LEU A 106 -11.75 -21.08 10.52
CA LEU A 106 -11.65 -21.62 11.88
C LEU A 106 -11.02 -20.65 12.90
N ARG A 107 -10.40 -19.55 12.46
CA ARG A 107 -9.71 -18.59 13.36
C ARG A 107 -10.67 -17.84 14.31
N GLY A 108 -11.95 -17.76 13.95
CA GLY A 108 -12.95 -17.14 14.80
C GLY A 108 -13.10 -17.80 16.18
N ILE A 109 -12.65 -19.05 16.35
CA ILE A 109 -12.63 -19.77 17.62
C ILE A 109 -11.58 -19.16 18.57
N LEU A 110 -10.48 -18.65 18.03
CA LEU A 110 -9.36 -18.07 18.79
C LEU A 110 -9.62 -16.62 19.23
N LEU A 111 -10.63 -15.97 18.64
CA LEU A 111 -11.01 -14.58 18.93
C LEU A 111 -12.27 -14.54 19.79
N ASN A 112 -12.32 -13.62 20.77
CA ASN A 112 -13.52 -13.42 21.61
C ASN A 112 -14.27 -12.12 21.33
N LYS A 113 -13.68 -11.21 20.54
CA LYS A 113 -14.32 -10.03 19.95
C LYS A 113 -14.11 -10.07 18.44
N LYS A 114 -15.16 -10.29 17.67
CA LYS A 114 -15.02 -10.58 16.23
C LYS A 114 -16.08 -9.91 15.38
N THR A 115 -15.67 -9.48 14.18
CA THR A 115 -16.58 -8.99 13.15
C THR A 115 -16.70 -9.99 12.02
N SER A 116 -17.83 -9.98 11.31
CA SER A 116 -18.02 -10.84 10.14
C SER A 116 -17.14 -10.35 8.98
N TRP A 117 -16.53 -11.29 8.28
CA TRP A 117 -15.80 -11.00 7.06
C TRP A 117 -16.67 -11.23 5.83
N LYS A 118 -16.93 -10.14 5.09
CA LYS A 118 -17.49 -10.24 3.74
C LYS A 118 -16.34 -10.15 2.74
N LYS A 119 -15.86 -11.31 2.31
CA LYS A 119 -14.74 -11.42 1.37
C LYS A 119 -15.05 -10.63 0.10
N HIS A 120 -14.12 -9.74 -0.31
CA HIS A 120 -14.17 -8.99 -1.57
C HIS A 120 -15.39 -8.08 -1.81
N SER A 121 -16.13 -7.71 -0.78
CA SER A 121 -17.32 -6.85 -0.93
C SER A 121 -17.04 -5.38 -0.59
N ARG A 122 -15.85 -5.06 -0.09
CA ARG A 122 -15.46 -3.72 0.35
C ARG A 122 -13.94 -3.55 0.34
N HIS A 123 -13.49 -2.32 0.40
CA HIS A 123 -12.09 -1.98 0.45
C HIS A 123 -11.38 -2.63 1.65
N ILE A 124 -10.08 -2.94 1.48
CA ILE A 124 -9.29 -3.61 2.52
C ILE A 124 -9.22 -2.78 3.82
N VAL A 125 -9.09 -1.45 3.73
CA VAL A 125 -9.13 -0.54 4.88
C VAL A 125 -10.45 -0.65 5.63
N ASP A 126 -11.61 -0.70 4.92
CA ASP A 126 -12.92 -0.85 5.55
C ASP A 126 -13.06 -2.21 6.25
N THR A 127 -12.43 -3.23 5.67
CA THR A 127 -12.37 -4.57 6.29
C THR A 127 -11.55 -4.54 7.58
N ILE A 128 -10.38 -3.90 7.55
CA ILE A 128 -9.52 -3.74 8.71
C ILE A 128 -10.22 -2.91 9.79
N LEU A 129 -10.79 -1.76 9.45
CA LEU A 129 -11.51 -0.90 10.40
C LEU A 129 -12.75 -1.56 10.99
N SER A 130 -13.35 -2.53 10.28
CA SER A 130 -14.52 -3.24 10.81
C SER A 130 -14.25 -3.98 12.12
N ILE A 131 -12.99 -4.32 12.43
CA ILE A 131 -12.62 -4.97 13.69
C ILE A 131 -12.78 -4.07 14.92
N LEU A 132 -12.96 -2.77 14.74
CA LEU A 132 -13.23 -1.81 15.80
C LEU A 132 -14.66 -1.93 16.35
N LYS A 133 -15.61 -2.36 15.51
CA LYS A 133 -17.04 -2.43 15.85
C LYS A 133 -17.36 -3.27 17.10
N PRO A 134 -16.80 -4.49 17.29
CA PRO A 134 -17.06 -5.30 18.49
C PRO A 134 -16.51 -4.69 19.78
N MET A 135 -15.71 -3.62 19.68
CA MET A 135 -15.13 -2.88 20.79
C MET A 135 -15.80 -1.52 21.01
N ASN A 136 -16.83 -1.18 20.21
CA ASN A 136 -17.49 0.14 20.19
C ASN A 136 -16.49 1.30 19.99
N ILE A 137 -15.47 1.07 19.17
CA ILE A 137 -14.48 2.09 18.78
C ILE A 137 -14.93 2.69 17.46
N GLU A 138 -15.10 4.00 17.45
CA GLU A 138 -15.42 4.75 16.24
C GLU A 138 -14.15 5.01 15.42
N THR A 139 -14.29 4.99 14.11
CA THR A 139 -13.22 5.42 13.20
C THR A 139 -13.30 6.92 12.96
N ASP A 140 -12.16 7.57 12.81
CA ASP A 140 -12.04 8.99 12.48
C ASP A 140 -11.75 9.25 11.00
N GLY A 141 -11.96 8.23 10.17
CA GLY A 141 -11.73 8.27 8.73
C GLY A 141 -11.07 7.01 8.21
N ILE A 142 -10.90 6.98 6.91
CA ILE A 142 -10.32 5.86 6.16
C ILE A 142 -8.94 6.20 5.60
N GLU A 143 -8.52 7.44 5.77
CA GLU A 143 -7.29 7.98 5.23
C GLU A 143 -6.09 7.29 5.88
N THR A 144 -5.22 6.76 5.06
CA THR A 144 -3.94 6.22 5.47
C THR A 144 -2.96 7.35 5.77
N GLU A 145 -1.98 7.11 6.64
CA GLU A 145 -1.03 8.12 7.07
C GLU A 145 0.39 7.57 7.14
N LEU A 146 1.35 8.43 6.86
CA LEU A 146 2.77 8.13 6.90
C LEU A 146 3.52 9.30 7.53
N PHE A 147 4.57 8.99 8.26
CA PHE A 147 5.36 9.99 9.00
C PHE A 147 6.82 9.93 8.57
N LEU A 148 7.42 11.08 8.40
CA LEU A 148 8.83 11.28 8.10
C LEU A 148 9.46 12.14 9.18
N THR A 149 10.74 11.91 9.47
CA THR A 149 11.53 12.85 10.28
C THR A 149 11.69 14.16 9.52
N GLU A 150 12.12 15.20 10.22
CA GLU A 150 12.46 16.49 9.60
C GLU A 150 13.61 16.33 8.60
N GLU A 151 14.63 15.54 8.94
CA GLU A 151 15.77 15.22 8.06
C GLU A 151 15.31 14.54 6.76
N GLU A 152 14.48 13.50 6.87
CA GLU A 152 13.94 12.80 5.69
C GLU A 152 13.08 13.71 4.83
N ASN A 153 12.28 14.57 5.45
CA ASN A 153 11.47 15.54 4.72
C ASN A 153 12.34 16.57 3.99
N ASN A 154 13.38 17.08 4.63
CA ASN A 154 14.35 18.01 4.04
C ASN A 154 15.14 17.35 2.90
N PHE A 155 15.50 16.07 3.04
CA PHE A 155 16.08 15.29 1.93
C PHE A 155 15.14 15.28 0.72
N GLY A 156 13.85 15.00 0.92
CA GLY A 156 12.86 15.00 -0.16
C GLY A 156 12.72 16.37 -0.83
N ILE A 157 12.64 17.45 -0.05
CA ILE A 157 12.57 18.82 -0.55
C ILE A 157 13.79 19.14 -1.43
N GLU A 158 14.99 18.88 -0.92
CA GLU A 158 16.24 19.17 -1.65
C GLU A 158 16.34 18.33 -2.92
N LYS A 159 15.99 17.05 -2.85
CA LYS A 159 16.03 16.12 -3.98
C LYS A 159 15.06 16.52 -5.10
N MET A 160 13.92 17.10 -4.74
CA MET A 160 12.85 17.44 -5.66
C MET A 160 12.79 18.92 -6.06
N LYS A 161 13.67 19.77 -5.54
CA LYS A 161 13.62 21.24 -5.72
C LYS A 161 13.59 21.72 -7.18
N ASN A 162 14.25 20.96 -8.07
CA ASN A 162 14.32 21.31 -9.49
C ASN A 162 13.19 20.69 -10.33
N TYR A 163 12.31 19.86 -9.73
CA TYR A 163 11.30 19.08 -10.44
C TYR A 163 9.88 19.50 -10.02
N LYS A 164 9.59 20.80 -10.10
CA LYS A 164 8.26 21.33 -9.77
C LYS A 164 7.17 20.67 -10.64
N ASN A 165 6.04 20.36 -10.03
CA ASN A 165 4.88 19.74 -10.68
C ASN A 165 5.20 18.44 -11.42
N CYS A 166 6.24 17.70 -11.00
CA CYS A 166 6.66 16.48 -11.67
C CYS A 166 5.63 15.36 -11.63
N LEU A 167 5.68 14.51 -12.64
CA LEU A 167 5.01 13.21 -12.67
C LEU A 167 6.01 12.09 -12.35
N ILE A 168 5.77 11.39 -11.26
CA ILE A 168 6.50 10.15 -10.94
C ILE A 168 5.86 8.98 -11.70
N VAL A 169 6.68 8.18 -12.34
CA VAL A 169 6.29 6.98 -13.08
C VAL A 169 6.89 5.74 -12.43
N HIS A 170 6.03 4.77 -12.09
CA HIS A 170 6.43 3.49 -11.52
C HIS A 170 5.83 2.33 -12.31
N GLY A 171 6.65 1.58 -13.02
CA GLY A 171 6.22 0.41 -13.81
C GLY A 171 6.31 -0.92 -13.07
N GLY A 172 6.92 -0.92 -11.87
CA GLY A 172 7.20 -2.12 -11.10
C GLY A 172 6.01 -2.68 -10.35
N ALA A 173 6.00 -3.98 -10.17
CA ALA A 173 5.15 -4.70 -9.22
C ALA A 173 5.72 -6.09 -8.99
N THR A 174 5.45 -6.69 -7.83
CA THR A 174 5.91 -8.06 -7.50
C THR A 174 5.38 -9.11 -8.48
N ARG A 175 4.19 -8.90 -9.04
CA ARG A 175 3.55 -9.82 -9.99
C ARG A 175 3.45 -9.19 -11.37
N ILE A 176 3.80 -9.95 -12.41
CA ILE A 176 3.67 -9.52 -13.81
C ILE A 176 2.24 -9.07 -14.16
N SER A 177 1.24 -9.70 -13.57
CA SER A 177 -0.18 -9.40 -13.75
C SER A 177 -0.63 -8.02 -13.22
N LYS A 178 0.26 -7.30 -12.53
CA LYS A 178 0.05 -5.94 -12.05
C LYS A 178 0.88 -4.91 -12.84
N ARG A 179 1.69 -5.34 -13.81
CA ARG A 179 2.59 -4.46 -14.57
C ARG A 179 1.96 -4.06 -15.89
N TYR A 180 1.75 -2.76 -16.08
CA TYR A 180 1.40 -2.22 -17.38
C TYR A 180 2.60 -2.31 -18.31
N ASN A 181 2.38 -2.65 -19.58
CA ASN A 181 3.44 -2.87 -20.54
C ASN A 181 4.32 -1.61 -20.71
N ALA A 182 5.64 -1.78 -20.70
CA ALA A 182 6.58 -0.66 -20.78
C ALA A 182 6.51 0.11 -22.12
N ASP A 183 6.14 -0.56 -23.23
CA ASP A 183 5.97 0.11 -24.52
C ASP A 183 4.76 1.05 -24.49
N ASN A 184 3.63 0.54 -23.99
CA ASN A 184 2.42 1.35 -23.83
C ASN A 184 2.63 2.46 -22.78
N PHE A 185 3.43 2.21 -21.75
CA PHE A 185 3.76 3.24 -20.76
C PHE A 185 4.59 4.36 -21.39
N ALA A 186 5.60 4.03 -22.19
CA ALA A 186 6.41 5.03 -22.87
C ALA A 186 5.57 5.86 -23.86
N GLU A 187 4.71 5.21 -24.64
CA GLU A 187 3.75 5.89 -25.53
C GLU A 187 2.83 6.84 -24.76
N LEU A 188 2.26 6.38 -23.63
CA LEU A 188 1.44 7.22 -22.76
C LEU A 188 2.19 8.48 -22.29
N ILE A 189 3.41 8.31 -21.80
CA ILE A 189 4.22 9.42 -21.30
C ILE A 189 4.62 10.37 -22.42
N GLU A 190 4.95 9.86 -23.61
CA GLU A 190 5.23 10.70 -24.78
C GLU A 190 4.00 11.53 -25.19
N MET A 191 2.81 10.90 -25.27
CA MET A 191 1.56 11.58 -25.59
C MET A 191 1.21 12.65 -24.55
N PHE A 192 1.43 12.33 -23.26
CA PHE A 192 1.21 13.26 -22.15
C PHE A 192 2.18 14.44 -22.24
N TYR A 193 3.47 14.18 -22.40
CA TYR A 193 4.52 15.22 -22.45
C TYR A 193 4.34 16.18 -23.63
N LYS A 194 3.85 15.72 -24.77
CA LYS A 194 3.48 16.59 -25.91
C LYS A 194 2.41 17.61 -25.57
N LYS A 195 1.58 17.36 -24.56
CA LYS A 195 0.48 18.25 -24.13
C LYS A 195 0.85 19.05 -22.89
N ILE A 196 1.54 18.41 -21.94
CA ILE A 196 1.87 18.97 -20.62
C ILE A 196 3.34 18.69 -20.34
N GLN A 197 4.16 19.73 -20.49
CA GLN A 197 5.62 19.65 -20.35
C GLN A 197 6.02 19.82 -18.87
N VAL A 198 5.96 18.73 -18.11
CA VAL A 198 6.41 18.65 -16.71
C VAL A 198 7.55 17.65 -16.57
N PRO A 199 8.41 17.78 -15.57
CA PRO A 199 9.47 16.80 -15.33
C PRO A 199 8.90 15.40 -15.13
N ILE A 200 9.41 14.42 -15.86
CA ILE A 200 9.06 12.99 -15.71
C ILE A 200 10.15 12.29 -14.92
N ILE A 201 9.80 11.67 -13.81
CA ILE A 201 10.74 11.01 -12.91
C ILE A 201 10.43 9.53 -12.81
N LEU A 202 11.43 8.69 -13.04
CA LEU A 202 11.30 7.24 -12.85
C LEU A 202 11.68 6.85 -11.42
N ILE A 203 10.93 5.94 -10.86
CA ILE A 203 11.24 5.26 -9.59
C ILE A 203 11.10 3.75 -9.74
N GLY A 204 11.84 3.02 -8.93
CA GLY A 204 11.78 1.55 -8.90
C GLY A 204 12.73 0.98 -7.85
N SER A 205 12.52 -0.28 -7.51
CA SER A 205 13.41 -1.05 -6.65
C SER A 205 14.67 -1.50 -7.40
N ASN A 206 15.58 -2.19 -6.70
CA ASN A 206 16.74 -2.83 -7.29
C ASN A 206 16.43 -4.19 -7.97
N SER A 207 15.15 -4.50 -8.19
CA SER A 207 14.77 -5.70 -8.93
C SER A 207 15.16 -5.57 -10.41
N LYS A 208 15.49 -6.70 -11.01
CA LYS A 208 15.81 -6.72 -12.45
C LYS A 208 14.68 -6.11 -13.29
N GLU A 209 13.46 -6.41 -12.91
CA GLU A 209 12.27 -5.96 -13.64
C GLU A 209 12.08 -4.44 -13.60
N ASP A 210 12.34 -3.81 -12.45
CA ASP A 210 12.25 -2.35 -12.33
C ASP A 210 13.37 -1.67 -13.09
N ILE A 211 14.59 -2.24 -13.06
CA ILE A 211 15.73 -1.74 -13.82
C ILE A 211 15.48 -1.89 -15.32
N ASP A 212 14.99 -3.05 -15.79
CA ASP A 212 14.66 -3.28 -17.20
C ASP A 212 13.57 -2.31 -17.69
N PHE A 213 12.55 -2.07 -16.86
CA PHE A 213 11.51 -1.07 -17.14
C PHE A 213 12.11 0.34 -17.30
N ALA A 214 12.91 0.80 -16.35
CA ALA A 214 13.52 2.13 -16.39
C ALA A 214 14.44 2.29 -17.61
N ASN A 215 15.26 1.27 -17.93
CA ASN A 215 16.12 1.29 -19.10
C ASN A 215 15.31 1.38 -20.41
N LYS A 216 14.21 0.65 -20.51
CA LYS A 216 13.31 0.70 -21.66
C LYS A 216 12.63 2.06 -21.82
N MET A 217 12.17 2.64 -20.70
CA MET A 217 11.60 3.99 -20.69
C MET A 217 12.63 5.03 -21.19
N LYS A 218 13.85 5.01 -20.66
CA LYS A 218 14.94 5.93 -21.09
C LYS A 218 15.31 5.74 -22.55
N ALA A 219 15.40 4.50 -23.02
CA ALA A 219 15.71 4.21 -24.42
C ALA A 219 14.65 4.76 -25.40
N LYS A 220 13.38 4.83 -25.01
CA LYS A 220 12.28 5.32 -25.83
C LYS A 220 12.04 6.83 -25.71
N LEU A 221 12.20 7.37 -24.51
CA LEU A 221 11.79 8.74 -24.20
C LEU A 221 12.96 9.73 -24.14
N GLY A 222 14.20 9.23 -24.01
CA GLY A 222 15.40 10.10 -23.99
C GLY A 222 15.27 11.24 -22.98
N ASP A 223 15.43 12.46 -23.45
CA ASP A 223 15.44 13.69 -22.65
C ASP A 223 14.09 14.05 -22.02
N ILE A 224 13.00 13.36 -22.36
CA ILE A 224 11.71 13.51 -21.67
C ILE A 224 11.82 13.04 -20.21
N ILE A 225 12.70 12.08 -19.92
CA ILE A 225 12.98 11.61 -18.58
C ILE A 225 13.94 12.59 -17.88
N ALA A 226 13.40 13.40 -16.97
CA ALA A 226 14.17 14.40 -16.25
C ALA A 226 15.10 13.79 -15.20
N GLU A 227 14.70 12.66 -14.57
CA GLU A 227 15.51 11.96 -13.56
C GLU A 227 15.08 10.50 -13.44
N ASP A 228 16.04 9.65 -13.07
CA ASP A 228 15.81 8.23 -12.79
C ASP A 228 16.37 7.86 -11.41
N PHE A 229 15.47 7.64 -10.45
CA PHE A 229 15.80 7.19 -9.10
C PHE A 229 15.65 5.67 -8.91
N THR A 230 15.49 4.90 -9.97
CA THR A 230 15.40 3.43 -9.90
C THR A 230 16.64 2.85 -9.24
N ALA A 231 16.44 2.00 -8.23
CA ALA A 231 17.48 1.36 -7.42
C ALA A 231 18.39 2.33 -6.62
N LYS A 232 18.04 3.60 -6.50
CA LYS A 232 18.88 4.61 -5.84
C LYS A 232 18.37 5.11 -4.49
N LEU A 233 17.15 4.75 -4.11
CA LEU A 233 16.50 5.25 -2.90
C LEU A 233 16.17 4.09 -1.95
N SER A 234 16.39 4.31 -0.66
CA SER A 234 15.76 3.53 0.39
C SER A 234 14.23 3.77 0.40
N ILE A 235 13.48 2.94 1.10
CA ILE A 235 12.02 3.14 1.18
C ILE A 235 11.64 4.48 1.85
N ARG A 236 12.42 4.93 2.84
CA ARG A 236 12.20 6.20 3.53
C ARG A 236 12.49 7.40 2.62
N GLU A 237 13.59 7.36 1.87
CA GLU A 237 13.92 8.37 0.86
C GLU A 237 12.88 8.37 -0.27
N LEU A 238 12.40 7.21 -0.71
CA LEU A 238 11.32 7.09 -1.68
C LEU A 238 10.04 7.75 -1.19
N MET A 239 9.66 7.54 0.08
CA MET A 239 8.52 8.22 0.72
C MET A 239 8.70 9.74 0.68
N ALA A 240 9.89 10.25 0.99
CA ALA A 240 10.20 11.67 0.97
C ALA A 240 10.14 12.26 -0.45
N VAL A 241 10.66 11.55 -1.45
CA VAL A 241 10.57 11.95 -2.87
C VAL A 241 9.12 11.99 -3.34
N ILE A 242 8.32 10.95 -3.06
CA ILE A 242 6.90 10.91 -3.43
C ILE A 242 6.12 12.04 -2.75
N LYS A 243 6.35 12.28 -1.45
CA LYS A 243 5.69 13.37 -0.70
C LYS A 243 5.92 14.76 -1.34
N ASN A 244 7.07 14.97 -1.97
CA ASN A 244 7.46 16.23 -2.60
C ASN A 244 7.23 16.23 -4.13
N SER A 245 6.43 15.31 -4.65
CA SER A 245 6.00 15.28 -6.05
C SER A 245 4.60 15.86 -6.22
N TYR A 246 4.18 16.08 -7.46
CA TYR A 246 2.83 16.54 -7.77
C TYR A 246 1.87 15.36 -8.01
N ALA A 247 2.30 14.41 -8.83
CA ALA A 247 1.50 13.23 -9.18
C ALA A 247 2.35 11.98 -9.31
N LEU A 248 1.71 10.82 -9.13
CA LEU A 248 2.30 9.51 -9.37
C LEU A 248 1.37 8.66 -10.23
N ILE A 249 1.91 8.00 -11.25
CA ILE A 249 1.22 6.96 -12.01
C ILE A 249 1.96 5.62 -11.88
N GLY A 250 1.20 4.54 -11.66
CA GLY A 250 1.77 3.21 -11.56
C GLY A 250 0.73 2.10 -11.42
N GLY A 251 1.20 0.87 -11.28
CA GLY A 251 0.33 -0.28 -10.97
C GLY A 251 -0.08 -0.34 -9.49
N ASP A 252 -0.88 -1.35 -9.12
CA ASP A 252 -1.22 -1.68 -7.72
C ASP A 252 0.04 -2.15 -6.96
N SER A 253 0.75 -1.20 -6.38
CA SER A 253 2.04 -1.38 -5.71
C SER A 253 2.25 -0.34 -4.61
N ALA A 254 3.27 -0.55 -3.77
CA ALA A 254 3.54 0.31 -2.63
C ALA A 254 3.66 1.81 -2.96
N PRO A 255 4.35 2.26 -4.02
CA PRO A 255 4.44 3.68 -4.36
C PRO A 255 3.08 4.36 -4.58
N LEU A 256 2.11 3.68 -5.19
CA LEU A 256 0.74 4.20 -5.36
C LEU A 256 0.09 4.50 -4.00
N HIS A 257 0.22 3.58 -3.05
CA HIS A 257 -0.36 3.75 -1.71
C HIS A 257 0.39 4.76 -0.86
N ILE A 258 1.71 4.91 -1.06
CA ILE A 258 2.51 5.97 -0.44
C ILE A 258 2.03 7.34 -0.95
N ALA A 259 1.87 7.52 -2.26
CA ALA A 259 1.35 8.75 -2.85
C ALA A 259 -0.04 9.09 -2.29
N ASN A 260 -0.92 8.08 -2.22
CA ASN A 260 -2.26 8.26 -1.65
C ASN A 260 -2.23 8.66 -0.17
N ALA A 261 -1.35 8.06 0.64
CA ALA A 261 -1.21 8.38 2.06
C ALA A 261 -0.67 9.80 2.31
N PHE A 262 0.14 10.34 1.40
CA PHE A 262 0.58 11.74 1.43
C PHE A 262 -0.37 12.71 0.70
N ASN A 263 -1.55 12.24 0.27
CA ASN A 263 -2.52 13.04 -0.48
C ASN A 263 -1.95 13.67 -1.78
N ILE A 264 -1.07 12.94 -2.45
CA ILE A 264 -0.54 13.25 -3.78
C ILE A 264 -1.48 12.67 -4.85
N TYR A 265 -1.63 13.36 -5.99
CA TYR A 265 -2.41 12.80 -7.09
C TYR A 265 -1.88 11.42 -7.48
N SER A 266 -2.71 10.40 -7.35
CA SER A 266 -2.33 9.00 -7.53
C SER A 266 -3.20 8.34 -8.60
N ILE A 267 -2.55 7.92 -9.71
CA ILE A 267 -3.19 7.26 -10.83
C ILE A 267 -2.78 5.79 -10.84
N GLY A 268 -3.72 4.92 -10.44
CA GLY A 268 -3.48 3.48 -10.34
C GLY A 268 -3.99 2.73 -11.57
N ILE A 269 -3.15 1.91 -12.18
CA ILE A 269 -3.52 1.00 -13.29
C ILE A 269 -3.64 -0.42 -12.73
N PHE A 270 -4.85 -0.97 -12.77
CA PHE A 270 -5.20 -2.23 -12.14
C PHE A 270 -5.44 -3.33 -13.17
N GLY A 271 -4.70 -4.44 -13.04
CA GLY A 271 -4.86 -5.65 -13.84
C GLY A 271 -5.65 -6.74 -13.12
N ASP A 272 -4.94 -7.57 -12.36
CA ASP A 272 -5.50 -8.74 -11.66
C ASP A 272 -6.17 -8.43 -10.32
N THR A 273 -5.89 -7.28 -9.76
CA THR A 273 -6.51 -6.78 -8.53
C THR A 273 -7.64 -5.80 -8.83
N LEU A 274 -8.56 -5.67 -7.87
CA LEU A 274 -9.71 -4.77 -8.00
C LEU A 274 -9.45 -3.45 -7.29
N PRO A 275 -9.64 -2.30 -7.96
CA PRO A 275 -9.59 -1.01 -7.30
C PRO A 275 -10.62 -0.87 -6.16
N LEU A 276 -11.77 -1.53 -6.29
CA LEU A 276 -12.77 -1.60 -5.21
C LEU A 276 -12.17 -2.12 -3.89
N ILE A 277 -11.14 -2.99 -3.97
CA ILE A 277 -10.53 -3.63 -2.80
C ILE A 277 -9.22 -2.95 -2.41
N TYR A 278 -8.39 -2.58 -3.39
CA TYR A 278 -7.03 -2.11 -3.15
C TYR A 278 -6.74 -0.74 -3.78
N GLY A 279 -7.72 -0.07 -4.38
CA GLY A 279 -7.52 1.21 -5.06
C GLY A 279 -7.09 2.33 -4.10
N ALA A 280 -6.41 3.32 -4.63
CA ALA A 280 -6.22 4.59 -3.95
C ALA A 280 -7.59 5.26 -3.69
N ARG A 281 -7.73 6.02 -2.60
CA ARG A 281 -9.00 6.62 -2.17
C ARG A 281 -8.85 8.11 -1.90
N GLY A 282 -9.94 8.84 -2.02
CA GLY A 282 -9.99 10.30 -1.86
C GLY A 282 -10.07 11.05 -3.19
N GLU A 283 -10.14 12.36 -3.13
CA GLU A 283 -10.36 13.23 -4.28
C GLU A 283 -9.20 13.24 -5.28
N LYS A 284 -7.98 12.97 -4.81
CA LYS A 284 -6.76 12.90 -5.63
C LYS A 284 -6.44 11.50 -6.15
N ALA A 285 -7.38 10.55 -6.08
CA ALA A 285 -7.16 9.17 -6.44
C ALA A 285 -7.95 8.77 -7.68
N PHE A 286 -7.24 8.30 -8.71
CA PHE A 286 -7.81 7.80 -9.96
C PHE A 286 -7.41 6.34 -10.15
N ASN A 287 -8.39 5.47 -10.38
CA ASN A 287 -8.14 4.04 -10.54
C ASN A 287 -8.69 3.55 -11.87
N ILE A 288 -7.82 3.02 -12.70
CA ILE A 288 -8.14 2.53 -14.05
C ILE A 288 -8.15 1.00 -14.00
N GLU A 289 -9.31 0.40 -14.20
CA GLU A 289 -9.48 -1.06 -14.13
C GLU A 289 -9.49 -1.67 -15.55
N ALA A 290 -8.32 -2.17 -15.99
CA ALA A 290 -8.17 -2.83 -17.28
C ALA A 290 -9.03 -4.11 -17.39
N ARG A 291 -9.15 -4.89 -16.34
CA ARG A 291 -9.86 -6.17 -16.32
C ARG A 291 -11.34 -6.02 -16.62
N LYS A 292 -11.99 -5.00 -16.10
CA LYS A 292 -13.43 -4.74 -16.32
C LYS A 292 -13.75 -4.61 -17.80
N LYS A 293 -12.85 -4.00 -18.57
CA LYS A 293 -13.05 -3.72 -20.00
C LYS A 293 -12.58 -4.86 -20.90
N TYR A 294 -11.48 -5.54 -20.55
CA TYR A 294 -10.76 -6.40 -21.47
C TYR A 294 -10.67 -7.87 -21.06
N CYS A 295 -11.19 -8.26 -19.89
CA CYS A 295 -11.22 -9.66 -19.49
C CYS A 295 -12.54 -10.33 -19.87
N ASN A 296 -12.54 -11.25 -20.84
CA ASN A 296 -13.69 -12.03 -21.26
C ASN A 296 -14.24 -12.97 -20.17
N PHE A 297 -13.49 -13.15 -19.07
CA PHE A 297 -13.78 -14.07 -17.96
C PHE A 297 -14.10 -13.33 -16.65
N PHE A 298 -14.56 -12.09 -16.76
CA PHE A 298 -14.91 -11.24 -15.63
C PHE A 298 -16.17 -11.75 -14.90
N LYS A 299 -16.03 -12.85 -14.13
CA LYS A 299 -17.12 -13.37 -13.28
C LYS A 299 -16.72 -13.54 -11.81
N SER A 300 -15.45 -13.34 -11.44
CA SER A 300 -15.01 -13.52 -10.06
C SER A 300 -14.17 -12.34 -9.55
N PHE A 301 -14.21 -12.13 -8.24
CA PHE A 301 -13.45 -11.10 -7.54
C PHE A 301 -11.92 -11.31 -7.56
N HIS A 302 -11.47 -12.48 -7.97
CA HIS A 302 -10.07 -12.79 -8.23
C HIS A 302 -9.90 -13.09 -9.70
N CYS A 303 -8.78 -12.69 -10.27
CA CYS A 303 -8.40 -13.17 -11.58
C CYS A 303 -8.12 -14.68 -11.48
N GLU A 304 -9.13 -15.50 -11.78
CA GLU A 304 -8.99 -16.98 -11.78
C GLU A 304 -7.90 -17.45 -12.74
N TYR A 305 -7.57 -16.62 -13.76
CA TYR A 305 -6.48 -16.87 -14.70
C TYR A 305 -5.10 -16.87 -14.04
N ILE A 306 -4.89 -16.12 -12.95
CA ILE A 306 -3.61 -16.19 -12.22
C ILE A 306 -3.47 -17.55 -11.54
N LYS A 307 -4.55 -18.10 -10.98
CA LYS A 307 -4.56 -19.47 -10.46
C LYS A 307 -4.42 -20.52 -11.56
N ARG A 308 -4.88 -20.21 -12.79
CA ARG A 308 -4.80 -21.08 -13.97
C ARG A 308 -3.63 -20.72 -14.89
N GLY A 309 -2.73 -19.81 -14.48
CA GLY A 309 -1.53 -19.45 -15.23
C GLY A 309 -1.77 -18.45 -16.36
N CYS A 310 -2.57 -17.38 -16.14
CA CYS A 310 -2.61 -16.23 -17.07
C CYS A 310 -1.21 -15.65 -17.20
N LYS A 311 -0.47 -16.12 -18.18
CA LYS A 311 0.89 -15.65 -18.51
C LYS A 311 0.87 -14.42 -19.42
N THR A 312 -0.27 -14.13 -20.05
CA THR A 312 -0.38 -13.15 -21.13
C THR A 312 -0.79 -11.77 -20.65
N VAL A 313 -1.39 -11.66 -19.45
CA VAL A 313 -1.87 -10.39 -18.86
C VAL A 313 -2.67 -9.55 -19.87
N ASP A 314 -3.49 -10.22 -20.69
CA ASP A 314 -4.18 -9.64 -21.85
C ASP A 314 -4.95 -8.35 -21.51
N CYS A 315 -5.55 -8.28 -20.33
CA CYS A 315 -6.30 -7.08 -19.92
C CYS A 315 -5.41 -5.83 -19.87
N LEU A 316 -4.20 -5.92 -19.31
CA LEU A 316 -3.26 -4.80 -19.29
C LEU A 316 -2.62 -4.53 -20.66
N ASN A 317 -2.34 -5.59 -21.42
CA ASN A 317 -1.78 -5.44 -22.76
C ASN A 317 -2.75 -4.80 -23.76
N ARG A 318 -4.07 -4.98 -23.57
CA ARG A 318 -5.11 -4.37 -24.39
C ARG A 318 -5.50 -2.96 -23.97
N LEU A 319 -5.19 -2.56 -22.75
CA LEU A 319 -5.42 -1.21 -22.26
C LEU A 319 -4.52 -0.24 -23.03
N LYS A 320 -5.12 0.65 -23.81
CA LYS A 320 -4.38 1.58 -24.66
C LYS A 320 -3.98 2.84 -23.92
N PRO A 321 -2.86 3.48 -24.27
CA PRO A 321 -2.40 4.76 -23.73
C PRO A 321 -3.47 5.86 -23.78
N GLU A 322 -4.24 5.94 -24.88
CA GLU A 322 -5.30 6.94 -25.09
C GLU A 322 -6.43 6.84 -24.07
N GLU A 323 -6.61 5.67 -23.47
CA GLU A 323 -7.65 5.45 -22.45
C GLU A 323 -7.20 5.95 -21.05
N ILE A 324 -5.89 6.03 -20.82
CA ILE A 324 -5.30 6.51 -19.58
C ILE A 324 -5.02 8.00 -19.64
N LEU A 325 -4.63 8.51 -20.82
CA LEU A 325 -4.20 9.89 -21.05
C LEU A 325 -5.19 10.94 -20.50
N PRO A 326 -6.52 10.82 -20.65
CA PRO A 326 -7.46 11.80 -20.09
C PRO A 326 -7.34 11.96 -18.57
N TYR A 327 -7.06 10.88 -17.83
CA TYR A 327 -6.88 10.95 -16.38
C TYR A 327 -5.61 11.73 -16.00
N LEU A 328 -4.50 11.51 -16.73
CA LEU A 328 -3.27 12.29 -16.54
C LEU A 328 -3.48 13.77 -16.84
N ILE A 329 -4.13 14.10 -17.95
CA ILE A 329 -4.40 15.48 -18.33
C ILE A 329 -5.30 16.16 -17.30
N SER A 330 -6.35 15.49 -16.81
CA SER A 330 -7.27 16.08 -15.84
C SER A 330 -6.57 16.47 -14.53
N VAL A 331 -5.58 15.69 -14.09
CA VAL A 331 -4.80 16.00 -12.88
C VAL A 331 -4.00 17.31 -13.00
N TYR A 332 -3.56 17.67 -14.20
CA TYR A 332 -2.75 18.88 -14.43
C TYR A 332 -3.56 20.08 -14.92
N ASN A 333 -4.83 19.90 -15.23
CA ASN A 333 -5.75 20.97 -15.63
C ASN A 333 -6.71 21.41 -14.49
N LEU A 334 -6.52 20.85 -13.30
CA LEU A 334 -7.20 21.26 -12.07
C LEU A 334 -6.40 22.39 -11.43
#